data_04cc8a0385dac577e96976f9a8bda2af
#
_entry.id   04cc8a0385dac577e96976f9a8bda2af
#
_cell.length_a   1.000
_cell.length_b   1.000
_cell.length_c   1.000
_cell.angle_alpha   90.00
_cell.angle_beta   90.00
_cell.angle_gamma   90.00
#
_symmetry.space_group_name_H-M   'P 1'
#
loop_
_entity.id
_entity.type
_entity.pdbx_description
1 polymer ?
#
loop_
_entity_poly.entity_id
_entity_poly.type
_entity_poly.pdbx_seq_one_letter_code
_entity_poly.pdbx_strand_id
1 'polypeptide(L)'
;MRIAVIDGQGGGIGKAIVEKLKTAFYEDAEILVLGTNALATSLMLRAGGNEGASGENAIVVNAPKVDIIIGTIGIIAANSMLGELTPLMAKAIAESPAKKILIPLNRCNIDIVGVDEQPLPHLVDEAIELIKKYRGE
;
A
#
# COMPACT_ATOMS: atom_id res chain seq x y z
N MET A 1 -10.57 11.81 3.13
CA MET A 1 -9.16 11.40 2.97
C MET A 1 -9.08 10.22 2.01
N ARG A 2 -8.20 10.29 1.05
CA ARG A 2 -8.04 9.26 0.02
C ARG A 2 -6.75 8.49 0.24
N ILE A 3 -6.87 7.16 0.42
CA ILE A 3 -5.75 6.26 0.71
C ILE A 3 -5.60 5.27 -0.43
N ALA A 4 -4.41 5.19 -1.02
CA ALA A 4 -4.09 4.13 -1.98
C ALA A 4 -3.39 2.98 -1.25
N VAL A 5 -3.92 1.78 -1.40
CA VAL A 5 -3.26 0.55 -0.95
C VAL A 5 -2.68 -0.12 -2.19
N ILE A 6 -1.37 -0.31 -2.19
CA ILE A 6 -0.65 -0.87 -3.33
C ILE A 6 -0.05 -2.21 -2.94
N ASP A 7 -0.33 -3.24 -3.73
CA ASP A 7 0.20 -4.58 -3.51
C ASP A 7 0.31 -5.33 -4.85
N GLY A 8 0.91 -6.50 -4.80
CA GLY A 8 1.09 -7.35 -5.95
C GLY A 8 1.02 -8.82 -5.60
N GLN A 9 1.50 -9.66 -6.52
CA GLN A 9 1.47 -11.11 -6.37
C GLN A 9 0.08 -11.60 -5.97
N GLY A 10 -0.07 -12.27 -4.83
CA GLY A 10 -1.36 -12.78 -4.37
C GLY A 10 -2.28 -11.78 -3.69
N GLY A 11 -1.77 -10.60 -3.33
CA GLY A 11 -2.58 -9.54 -2.71
C GLY A 11 -2.90 -9.72 -1.23
N GLY A 12 -2.30 -10.70 -0.57
CA GLY A 12 -2.64 -11.04 0.82
C GLY A 12 -2.31 -9.93 1.83
N ILE A 13 -1.20 -9.24 1.64
CA ILE A 13 -0.82 -8.13 2.53
C ILE A 13 -1.75 -6.95 2.30
N GLY A 14 -2.02 -6.62 1.05
CA GLY A 14 -2.97 -5.56 0.69
C GLY A 14 -4.37 -5.84 1.25
N LYS A 15 -4.83 -7.09 1.18
CA LYS A 15 -6.10 -7.49 1.80
C LYS A 15 -6.12 -7.16 3.29
N ALA A 16 -5.08 -7.56 4.02
CA ALA A 16 -5.00 -7.33 5.46
C ALA A 16 -5.02 -5.82 5.78
N ILE A 17 -4.32 -5.02 4.98
CA ILE A 17 -4.30 -3.56 5.14
C ILE A 17 -5.69 -2.98 4.91
N VAL A 18 -6.35 -3.36 3.81
CA VAL A 18 -7.69 -2.84 3.47
C VAL A 18 -8.71 -3.18 4.57
N GLU A 19 -8.70 -4.41 5.07
CA GLU A 19 -9.60 -4.82 6.15
C GLU A 19 -9.43 -3.94 7.38
N LYS A 20 -8.20 -3.66 7.79
CA LYS A 20 -7.92 -2.80 8.95
C LYS A 20 -8.32 -1.34 8.69
N LEU A 21 -8.05 -0.82 7.51
CA LEU A 21 -8.45 0.54 7.14
C LEU A 21 -9.97 0.70 7.20
N LYS A 22 -10.71 -0.27 6.70
CA LYS A 22 -12.18 -0.23 6.75
C LYS A 22 -12.70 -0.24 8.18
N THR A 23 -12.10 -1.05 9.04
CA THR A 23 -12.49 -1.11 10.45
C THR A 23 -12.14 0.18 11.19
N ALA A 24 -10.96 0.76 10.93
CA ALA A 24 -10.47 1.92 11.66
C ALA A 24 -11.13 3.22 11.23
N PHE A 25 -11.44 3.39 9.94
CA PHE A 25 -11.87 4.68 9.40
C PHE A 25 -13.28 4.67 8.79
N TYR A 26 -13.87 3.50 8.55
CA TYR A 26 -15.19 3.37 7.93
C TYR A 26 -15.30 4.23 6.67
N GLU A 27 -16.26 5.17 6.66
CA GLU A 27 -16.52 6.05 5.53
C GLU A 27 -15.64 7.31 5.54
N ASP A 28 -14.85 7.51 6.58
CA ASP A 28 -13.95 8.66 6.66
C ASP A 28 -12.77 8.56 5.72
N ALA A 29 -12.50 7.39 5.20
CA ALA A 29 -11.46 7.16 4.21
C ALA A 29 -12.03 6.52 2.96
N GLU A 30 -11.66 7.06 1.80
CA GLU A 30 -11.91 6.45 0.51
C GLU A 30 -10.66 5.64 0.14
N ILE A 31 -10.84 4.34 -0.05
CA ILE A 31 -9.74 3.42 -0.29
C ILE A 31 -9.68 3.06 -1.77
N LEU A 32 -8.59 3.48 -2.41
CA LEU A 32 -8.25 3.12 -3.78
C LEU A 32 -7.25 1.96 -3.73
N VAL A 33 -7.59 0.82 -4.31
CA VAL A 33 -6.68 -0.31 -4.36
C VAL A 33 -6.00 -0.40 -5.72
N LEU A 34 -4.68 -0.47 -5.71
CA LEU A 34 -3.86 -0.51 -6.91
C LEU A 34 -2.99 -1.76 -6.88
N GLY A 35 -3.39 -2.76 -7.63
CA GLY A 35 -2.63 -4.00 -7.75
C GLY A 35 -1.68 -3.94 -8.94
N THR A 36 -0.52 -4.59 -8.82
CA THR A 36 0.36 -4.79 -9.97
C THR A 36 -0.25 -5.78 -10.96
N ASN A 37 -1.23 -6.57 -10.52
CA ASN A 37 -1.97 -7.54 -11.33
C ASN A 37 -3.44 -7.57 -10.90
N ALA A 38 -4.28 -8.16 -11.73
CA ALA A 38 -5.73 -8.19 -11.51
C ALA A 38 -6.14 -9.03 -10.30
N LEU A 39 -5.40 -10.08 -9.98
CA LEU A 39 -5.71 -10.92 -8.81
C LEU A 39 -5.57 -10.14 -7.51
N ALA A 40 -4.45 -9.43 -7.35
CA ALA A 40 -4.21 -8.61 -6.17
C ALA A 40 -5.27 -7.52 -6.04
N THR A 41 -5.59 -6.82 -7.14
CA THR A 41 -6.63 -5.79 -7.15
C THR A 41 -7.99 -6.36 -6.73
N SER A 42 -8.37 -7.49 -7.30
CA SER A 42 -9.64 -8.14 -7.00
C SER A 42 -9.74 -8.54 -5.53
N LEU A 43 -8.67 -9.09 -4.96
CA LEU A 43 -8.66 -9.49 -3.55
C LEU A 43 -8.82 -8.29 -2.63
N MET A 44 -8.12 -7.19 -2.92
CA MET A 44 -8.23 -5.96 -2.15
C MET A 44 -9.61 -5.29 -2.28
N LEU A 45 -10.22 -5.33 -3.46
CA LEU A 45 -11.58 -4.84 -3.65
C LEU A 45 -12.57 -5.62 -2.79
N ARG A 46 -12.45 -6.95 -2.78
CA ARG A 46 -13.33 -7.80 -1.96
C ARG A 46 -13.12 -7.57 -0.46
N ALA A 47 -11.94 -7.14 -0.06
CA ALA A 47 -11.66 -6.81 1.34
C ALA A 47 -12.31 -5.50 1.79
N GLY A 48 -12.80 -4.69 0.85
CA GLY A 48 -13.50 -3.44 1.16
C GLY A 48 -13.01 -2.19 0.43
N GLY A 49 -12.11 -2.33 -0.53
CA GLY A 49 -11.68 -1.19 -1.36
C GLY A 49 -12.86 -0.56 -2.10
N ASN A 50 -12.88 0.77 -2.17
CA ASN A 50 -13.96 1.51 -2.82
C ASN A 50 -13.85 1.49 -4.35
N GLU A 51 -12.63 1.63 -4.85
CA GLU A 51 -12.31 1.58 -6.27
C GLU A 51 -11.00 0.84 -6.45
N GLY A 52 -10.76 0.29 -7.62
CA GLY A 52 -9.52 -0.42 -7.91
C GLY A 52 -9.13 -0.35 -9.37
N ALA A 53 -7.84 -0.42 -9.60
CA ALA A 53 -7.26 -0.51 -10.93
C ALA A 53 -5.96 -1.30 -10.88
N SER A 54 -5.58 -1.90 -12.00
CA SER A 54 -4.43 -2.81 -12.06
C SER A 54 -3.39 -2.35 -13.07
N GLY A 55 -2.14 -2.58 -12.72
CA GLY A 55 -1.03 -2.47 -13.64
C GLY A 55 -0.29 -1.15 -13.58
N GLU A 56 0.75 -1.06 -14.41
CA GLU A 56 1.71 0.03 -14.37
C GLU A 56 1.07 1.40 -14.59
N ASN A 57 0.28 1.52 -15.65
CA ASN A 57 -0.29 2.84 -15.96
C ASN A 57 -1.26 3.30 -14.86
N ALA A 58 -2.05 2.38 -14.30
CA ALA A 58 -2.97 2.69 -13.20
C ALA A 58 -2.21 3.25 -11.99
N ILE A 59 -1.10 2.65 -11.63
CA ILE A 59 -0.27 3.12 -10.52
C ILE A 59 0.37 4.47 -10.84
N VAL A 60 0.94 4.62 -12.03
CA VAL A 60 1.59 5.87 -12.45
C VAL A 60 0.60 7.04 -12.45
N VAL A 61 -0.61 6.81 -12.94
CA VAL A 61 -1.64 7.85 -13.03
C VAL A 61 -2.19 8.22 -11.66
N ASN A 62 -2.39 7.24 -10.78
CA ASN A 62 -3.12 7.45 -9.53
C ASN A 62 -2.24 7.76 -8.32
N ALA A 63 -0.97 7.32 -8.32
CA ALA A 63 -0.08 7.58 -7.18
C ALA A 63 0.02 9.06 -6.78
N PRO A 64 0.06 10.03 -7.71
CA PRO A 64 0.12 11.44 -7.32
C PRO A 64 -1.23 12.03 -6.85
N LYS A 65 -2.32 11.29 -6.92
CA LYS A 65 -3.69 11.82 -6.70
C LYS A 65 -4.31 11.41 -5.38
N VAL A 66 -3.53 10.89 -4.45
CA VAL A 66 -4.02 10.42 -3.16
C VAL A 66 -3.31 11.15 -2.03
N ASP A 67 -3.87 11.05 -0.82
CA ASP A 67 -3.29 11.70 0.35
C ASP A 67 -2.24 10.81 1.02
N ILE A 68 -2.50 9.51 1.03
CA ILE A 68 -1.64 8.51 1.67
C ILE A 68 -1.47 7.33 0.72
N ILE A 69 -0.24 6.81 0.66
CA ILE A 69 0.06 5.53 0.01
C ILE A 69 0.55 4.57 1.09
N ILE A 70 -0.03 3.39 1.13
CA ILE A 70 0.36 2.35 2.08
C ILE A 70 0.60 1.03 1.35
N GLY A 71 1.65 0.33 1.78
CA GLY A 71 2.04 -0.98 1.25
C GLY A 71 3.31 -1.46 1.92
N THR A 72 3.89 -2.54 1.40
CA THR A 72 5.20 -2.98 1.88
C THR A 72 6.29 -2.07 1.33
N ILE A 73 7.49 -2.13 1.92
CA ILE A 73 8.63 -1.39 1.39
C ILE A 73 8.96 -1.77 -0.05
N GLY A 74 8.56 -2.96 -0.48
CA GLY A 74 8.76 -3.42 -1.85
C GLY A 74 8.12 -2.53 -2.91
N ILE A 75 7.10 -1.74 -2.57
CA ILE A 75 6.43 -0.91 -3.57
C ILE A 75 7.27 0.29 -4.05
N ILE A 76 8.36 0.61 -3.34
CA ILE A 76 9.32 1.63 -3.81
C ILE A 76 10.63 1.01 -4.30
N ALA A 77 10.71 -0.30 -4.34
CA ALA A 77 11.89 -1.02 -4.80
C ALA A 77 11.69 -1.50 -6.24
N ALA A 78 12.38 -0.91 -7.18
CA ALA A 78 12.28 -1.28 -8.59
C ALA A 78 12.55 -2.76 -8.80
N ASN A 79 11.69 -3.43 -9.58
CA ASN A 79 11.75 -4.85 -9.92
C ASN A 79 11.51 -5.81 -8.74
N SER A 80 10.95 -5.33 -7.64
CA SER A 80 10.50 -6.20 -6.55
C SER A 80 9.31 -7.06 -7.01
N MET A 81 8.94 -8.04 -6.19
CA MET A 81 7.84 -8.96 -6.48
C MET A 81 8.06 -9.71 -7.81
N LEU A 82 9.30 -10.22 -8.00
CA LEU A 82 9.70 -10.93 -9.23
C LEU A 82 9.50 -10.10 -10.50
N GLY A 83 9.65 -8.78 -10.39
CA GLY A 83 9.51 -7.86 -11.50
C GLY A 83 8.10 -7.31 -11.71
N GLU A 84 7.11 -7.72 -10.93
CA GLU A 84 5.78 -7.15 -11.05
C GLU A 84 5.76 -5.65 -10.75
N LEU A 85 6.57 -5.22 -9.79
CA LEU A 85 6.71 -3.81 -9.49
C LEU A 85 7.79 -3.21 -10.39
N THR A 86 7.37 -2.54 -11.44
CA THR A 86 8.29 -2.00 -12.44
C THR A 86 9.01 -0.75 -11.94
N PRO A 87 10.15 -0.40 -12.55
CA PRO A 87 10.84 0.86 -12.21
C PRO A 87 9.95 2.09 -12.31
N LEU A 88 9.04 2.15 -13.29
CA LEU A 88 8.11 3.27 -13.42
C LEU A 88 7.10 3.33 -12.27
N MET A 89 6.63 2.18 -11.82
CA MET A 89 5.75 2.12 -10.64
C MET A 89 6.49 2.63 -9.40
N ALA A 90 7.68 2.11 -9.14
CA ALA A 90 8.49 2.52 -7.99
C ALA A 90 8.76 4.02 -7.99
N LYS A 91 9.10 4.56 -9.15
CA LYS A 91 9.35 5.99 -9.33
C LYS A 91 8.10 6.82 -9.04
N ALA A 92 6.96 6.45 -9.61
CA ALA A 92 5.71 7.18 -9.41
C ALA A 92 5.29 7.19 -7.94
N ILE A 93 5.43 6.06 -7.24
CA ILE A 93 5.10 5.97 -5.83
C ILE A 93 6.07 6.82 -4.99
N ALA A 94 7.37 6.67 -5.23
CA ALA A 94 8.38 7.40 -4.44
C ALA A 94 8.30 8.91 -4.66
N GLU A 95 8.00 9.36 -5.87
CA GLU A 95 7.89 10.79 -6.21
C GLU A 95 6.54 11.40 -5.85
N SER A 96 5.54 10.61 -5.51
CA SER A 96 4.22 11.12 -5.15
C SER A 96 4.31 12.10 -3.99
N PRO A 97 3.55 13.21 -4.00
CA PRO A 97 3.45 14.11 -2.86
C PRO A 97 2.69 13.49 -1.67
N ALA A 98 2.03 12.35 -1.86
CA ALA A 98 1.33 11.65 -0.80
C ALA A 98 2.28 11.24 0.32
N LYS A 99 1.76 11.15 1.54
CA LYS A 99 2.48 10.52 2.65
C LYS A 99 2.58 9.03 2.37
N LYS A 100 3.79 8.48 2.36
CA LYS A 100 4.01 7.05 2.17
C LYS A 100 4.23 6.40 3.52
N ILE A 101 3.41 5.40 3.85
CA ILE A 101 3.52 4.60 5.07
C ILE A 101 3.83 3.18 4.63
N LEU A 102 5.05 2.74 4.91
CA LEU A 102 5.57 1.49 4.37
C LEU A 102 5.80 0.46 5.46
N ILE A 103 5.26 -0.73 5.24
CA ILE A 103 5.43 -1.88 6.13
C ILE A 103 6.73 -2.58 5.76
N PRO A 104 7.64 -2.84 6.73
CA PRO A 104 8.96 -3.40 6.45
C PRO A 104 8.91 -4.93 6.24
N LEU A 105 8.06 -5.38 5.33
CA LEU A 105 7.97 -6.76 4.87
C LEU A 105 8.35 -6.84 3.40
N ASN A 106 8.71 -8.05 2.95
CA ASN A 106 9.13 -8.29 1.55
C ASN A 106 10.21 -7.29 1.12
N ARG A 107 11.27 -7.27 1.90
CA ARG A 107 12.25 -6.18 1.89
C ARG A 107 13.19 -6.17 0.69
N CYS A 108 13.10 -7.14 -0.20
CA CYS A 108 13.90 -7.16 -1.43
C CYS A 108 15.40 -6.97 -1.17
N ASN A 109 15.93 -7.70 -0.17
CA ASN A 109 17.31 -7.57 0.27
C ASN A 109 17.64 -6.17 0.85
N ILE A 110 16.64 -5.52 1.45
CA ILE A 110 16.80 -4.24 2.12
C ILE A 110 16.63 -4.45 3.61
N ASP A 111 17.65 -4.09 4.39
CA ASP A 111 17.56 -4.07 5.84
C ASP A 111 17.40 -2.64 6.31
N ILE A 112 16.47 -2.40 7.23
CA ILE A 112 16.21 -1.06 7.76
C ILE A 112 16.67 -1.02 9.20
N VAL A 113 17.68 -0.19 9.47
CA VAL A 113 18.23 -0.03 10.81
C VAL A 113 17.15 0.53 11.74
N GLY A 114 17.04 -0.02 12.93
CA GLY A 114 16.08 0.44 13.93
C GLY A 114 14.69 -0.18 13.83
N VAL A 115 14.49 -1.10 12.91
CA VAL A 115 13.20 -1.79 12.74
C VAL A 115 13.34 -3.23 13.20
N ASP A 116 12.46 -3.64 14.12
CA ASP A 116 12.39 -5.01 14.62
C ASP A 116 11.39 -5.83 13.79
N GLU A 117 11.63 -7.14 13.73
CA GLU A 117 10.67 -8.06 13.13
C GLU A 117 9.41 -8.13 13.98
N GLN A 118 8.26 -7.98 13.33
CA GLN A 118 6.96 -8.00 13.97
C GLN A 118 6.00 -8.81 13.09
N PRO A 119 4.99 -9.46 13.66
CA PRO A 119 3.95 -10.12 12.86
C PRO A 119 3.15 -9.09 12.06
N LEU A 120 2.67 -9.49 10.89
CA LEU A 120 1.92 -8.59 9.99
C LEU A 120 0.77 -7.85 10.68
N PRO A 121 -0.09 -8.49 11.49
CA PRO A 121 -1.19 -7.77 12.13
C PRO A 121 -0.72 -6.61 13.00
N HIS A 122 0.39 -6.80 13.71
CA HIS A 122 0.97 -5.74 14.55
C HIS A 122 1.50 -4.58 13.71
N LEU A 123 2.19 -4.89 12.60
CA LEU A 123 2.71 -3.86 11.69
C LEU A 123 1.58 -3.07 11.04
N VAL A 124 0.48 -3.74 10.69
CA VAL A 124 -0.69 -3.05 10.13
C VAL A 124 -1.31 -2.12 11.18
N ASP A 125 -1.41 -2.57 12.43
CA ASP A 125 -1.92 -1.72 13.51
C ASP A 125 -1.02 -0.48 13.72
N GLU A 126 0.29 -0.64 13.66
CA GLU A 126 1.22 0.49 13.72
C GLU A 126 1.02 1.46 12.56
N ALA A 127 0.80 0.94 11.35
CA ALA A 127 0.52 1.77 10.18
C ALA A 127 -0.77 2.59 10.36
N ILE A 128 -1.81 1.98 10.92
CA ILE A 128 -3.06 2.68 11.23
C ILE A 128 -2.81 3.83 12.21
N GLU A 129 -2.02 3.58 13.26
CA GLU A 129 -1.69 4.64 14.24
C GLU A 129 -0.90 5.80 13.58
N LEU A 130 0.00 5.49 12.65
CA LEU A 130 0.70 6.52 11.89
C LEU A 130 -0.25 7.35 11.03
N ILE A 131 -1.25 6.72 10.43
CA ILE A 131 -2.27 7.44 9.65
C ILE A 131 -3.07 8.38 10.55
N LYS A 132 -3.51 7.90 11.72
CA LYS A 132 -4.22 8.72 12.70
C LYS A 132 -3.40 9.93 13.12
N LYS A 133 -2.12 9.70 13.41
CA LYS A 133 -1.20 10.75 13.80
C LYS A 133 -1.02 11.78 12.68
N TYR A 134 -0.89 11.33 11.44
CA TYR A 134 -0.78 12.21 10.28
C TYR A 134 -2.04 13.07 10.11
N ARG A 135 -3.21 12.53 10.43
CA ARG A 135 -4.49 13.27 10.40
C ARG A 135 -4.67 14.21 11.59
N GLY A 136 -3.80 14.17 12.57
CA GLY A 136 -3.93 14.98 13.80
C GLY A 136 -4.83 14.37 14.85
N GLU A 137 -5.02 13.07 14.79
CA GLU A 137 -5.84 12.33 15.77
C GLU A 137 -5.01 11.79 16.92
#